data_4ba73ae15c4da710e8d236c88c71f0cd
#
_entry.id   4ba73ae15c4da710e8d236c88c71f0cd
#
_cell.length_a   1.000
_cell.length_b   1.000
_cell.length_c   1.000
_cell.angle_alpha   90.00
_cell.angle_beta   90.00
_cell.angle_gamma   90.00
#
_symmetry.space_group_name_H-M   'P 1'
#
loop_
_entity.id
_entity.type
_entity.pdbx_description
1 polymer ?
#
loop_
_entity_poly.entity_id
_entity_poly.type
_entity_poly.pdbx_seq_one_letter_code
_entity_poly.pdbx_strand_id
1 'polypeptide(L)'
;MDLMIEDLMEQLVKGEGSDLHLACGQPPFGRFSGQLRPLTDTPLSEESCNRLIFSMLNNTQRKTLEQTWELDCAYGLKGVARFRVNVYRQKGSYAACLRALGSSIPSIETLNLPPVVVETSARPRGLVLVTGPTGSGKTTTLAALLDHINHTRSEHILTIEDPIEFVYRSDRSMVHQRQLNEDTRSFANALRAALREDPDVILVGEMRDLETIQLAISAAETGHLVFGTLHTSSAAQTVDRMVDVFPPGQQTQIRVQLSGSLVAVFSQTLCKRENPQPGQFGRVMAQEIMINNPAIANLIREGKTAQLYSQIQTGGDLGMQTLERALANLVQEGAISQAEAMAKAGKPGELDRLLGGS
;
A
#
# COMPACT_ATOMS: atom_id res chain seq x y z
N MET A 1 12.38 -27.27 -26.69
CA MET A 1 12.45 -27.06 -25.25
C MET A 1 11.05 -26.84 -24.73
N ASP A 2 10.70 -27.50 -23.64
CA ASP A 2 9.41 -27.24 -23.00
C ASP A 2 9.41 -25.84 -22.40
N LEU A 3 8.39 -25.06 -22.70
CA LEU A 3 8.21 -23.72 -22.15
C LEU A 3 8.07 -23.78 -20.62
N MET A 4 8.91 -23.03 -19.89
CA MET A 4 8.87 -22.97 -18.44
C MET A 4 8.24 -21.63 -18.02
N ILE A 5 7.58 -21.62 -16.86
CA ILE A 5 6.94 -20.40 -16.33
C ILE A 5 7.99 -19.34 -15.96
N GLU A 6 9.13 -19.77 -15.49
CA GLU A 6 10.26 -18.94 -15.12
C GLU A 6 10.80 -18.15 -16.32
N ASP A 7 10.89 -18.77 -17.50
CA ASP A 7 11.34 -18.11 -18.74
C ASP A 7 10.39 -16.97 -19.14
N LEU A 8 9.09 -17.20 -19.02
CA LEU A 8 8.06 -16.19 -19.32
C LEU A 8 8.11 -15.03 -18.33
N MET A 9 8.30 -15.32 -17.03
CA MET A 9 8.45 -14.32 -15.99
C MET A 9 9.71 -13.48 -16.20
N GLU A 10 10.86 -14.11 -16.51
CA GLU A 10 12.09 -13.39 -16.81
C GLU A 10 11.95 -12.51 -18.04
N GLN A 11 11.35 -13.02 -19.11
CA GLN A 11 11.12 -12.25 -20.32
C GLN A 11 10.22 -11.04 -20.05
N LEU A 12 9.17 -11.20 -19.23
CA LEU A 12 8.30 -10.11 -18.81
C LEU A 12 9.09 -9.03 -18.06
N VAL A 13 9.86 -9.41 -17.03
CA VAL A 13 10.61 -8.49 -16.19
C VAL A 13 11.71 -7.78 -16.96
N LYS A 14 12.48 -8.50 -17.80
CA LYS A 14 13.51 -7.93 -18.68
C LYS A 14 12.95 -6.91 -19.68
N GLY A 15 11.70 -7.12 -20.12
CA GLY A 15 10.98 -6.19 -20.99
C GLY A 15 10.23 -5.07 -20.25
N GLU A 16 10.39 -4.93 -18.93
CA GLU A 16 9.64 -3.98 -18.09
C GLU A 16 8.12 -4.16 -18.19
N GLY A 17 7.67 -5.40 -18.36
CA GLY A 17 6.25 -5.75 -18.41
C GLY A 17 5.63 -5.78 -17.02
N SER A 18 4.35 -5.42 -16.93
CA SER A 18 3.61 -5.36 -15.67
C SER A 18 2.84 -6.62 -15.32
N ASP A 19 2.24 -7.29 -16.33
CA ASP A 19 1.37 -8.44 -16.11
C ASP A 19 1.66 -9.53 -17.17
N LEU A 20 1.64 -10.80 -16.74
CA LEU A 20 1.69 -11.99 -17.59
C LEU A 20 0.32 -12.66 -17.55
N HIS A 21 -0.22 -12.98 -18.70
CA HIS A 21 -1.50 -13.67 -18.85
C HIS A 21 -1.31 -15.03 -19.52
N LEU A 22 -1.87 -16.07 -18.90
CA LEU A 22 -1.87 -17.45 -19.41
C LEU A 22 -3.32 -17.91 -19.59
N ALA A 23 -3.64 -18.40 -20.78
CA ALA A 23 -4.96 -18.99 -21.06
C ALA A 23 -4.84 -20.07 -22.13
N CYS A 24 -5.66 -21.11 -22.01
CA CYS A 24 -5.75 -22.18 -23.04
C CYS A 24 -6.21 -21.61 -24.38
N GLY A 25 -5.59 -22.07 -25.48
CA GLY A 25 -5.89 -21.66 -26.83
C GLY A 25 -5.31 -20.33 -27.27
N GLN A 26 -4.53 -19.67 -26.39
CA GLN A 26 -3.86 -18.40 -26.67
C GLN A 26 -2.35 -18.52 -26.34
N PRO A 27 -1.48 -17.77 -27.03
CA PRO A 27 -0.09 -17.65 -26.59
C PRO A 27 -0.04 -16.90 -25.23
N PRO A 28 1.02 -17.09 -24.42
CA PRO A 28 1.27 -16.23 -23.27
C PRO A 28 1.37 -14.76 -23.67
N PHE A 29 0.65 -13.88 -22.99
CA PHE A 29 0.69 -12.44 -23.23
C PHE A 29 1.37 -11.70 -22.08
N GLY A 30 2.31 -10.80 -22.40
CA GLY A 30 2.82 -9.80 -21.49
C GLY A 30 2.15 -8.44 -21.70
N ARG A 31 1.96 -7.67 -20.64
CA ARG A 31 1.53 -6.27 -20.73
C ARG A 31 2.73 -5.35 -20.60
N PHE A 32 3.01 -4.58 -21.65
CA PHE A 32 4.14 -3.64 -21.73
C PHE A 32 3.61 -2.24 -22.02
N SER A 33 3.91 -1.28 -21.16
CA SER A 33 3.41 0.11 -21.28
C SER A 33 1.88 0.17 -21.53
N GLY A 34 1.12 -0.70 -20.84
CA GLY A 34 -0.33 -0.79 -20.95
C GLY A 34 -0.87 -1.64 -22.12
N GLN A 35 -0.03 -2.04 -23.08
CA GLN A 35 -0.43 -2.84 -24.25
C GLN A 35 -0.11 -4.32 -24.05
N LEU A 36 -1.04 -5.19 -24.44
CA LEU A 36 -0.82 -6.64 -24.46
C LEU A 36 -0.03 -7.03 -25.73
N ARG A 37 1.03 -7.84 -25.53
CA ARG A 37 1.85 -8.40 -26.61
C ARG A 37 2.09 -9.89 -26.33
N PRO A 38 2.04 -10.76 -27.36
CA PRO A 38 2.39 -12.17 -27.21
C PRO A 38 3.89 -12.30 -26.88
N LEU A 39 4.22 -13.20 -25.96
CA LEU A 39 5.60 -13.54 -25.58
C LEU A 39 6.12 -14.71 -26.44
N THR A 40 5.23 -15.49 -27.00
CA THR A 40 5.53 -16.60 -27.92
C THR A 40 4.50 -16.61 -29.05
N ASP A 41 4.83 -17.25 -30.17
CA ASP A 41 3.91 -17.37 -31.31
C ASP A 41 2.95 -18.57 -31.16
N THR A 42 3.22 -19.49 -30.24
CA THR A 42 2.48 -20.76 -30.14
C THR A 42 1.40 -20.65 -29.05
N PRO A 43 0.11 -20.90 -29.38
CA PRO A 43 -0.96 -21.01 -28.42
C PRO A 43 -0.71 -22.17 -27.44
N LEU A 44 -1.05 -21.96 -26.17
CA LEU A 44 -0.97 -22.99 -25.13
C LEU A 44 -2.08 -24.02 -25.30
N SER A 45 -1.71 -25.30 -25.33
CA SER A 45 -2.67 -26.38 -25.10
C SER A 45 -3.17 -26.35 -23.67
N GLU A 46 -4.29 -27.01 -23.38
CA GLU A 46 -4.80 -27.14 -22.01
C GLU A 46 -3.77 -27.80 -21.10
N GLU A 47 -3.09 -28.85 -21.55
CA GLU A 47 -2.03 -29.53 -20.81
C GLU A 47 -0.86 -28.59 -20.49
N SER A 48 -0.38 -27.84 -21.48
CA SER A 48 0.73 -26.88 -21.29
C SER A 48 0.34 -25.74 -20.36
N CYS A 49 -0.87 -25.20 -20.50
CA CYS A 49 -1.39 -24.14 -19.63
C CYS A 49 -1.49 -24.62 -18.18
N ASN A 50 -2.10 -25.79 -17.97
CA ASN A 50 -2.22 -26.38 -16.64
C ASN A 50 -0.84 -26.67 -16.03
N ARG A 51 0.09 -27.24 -16.78
CA ARG A 51 1.46 -27.50 -16.33
C ARG A 51 2.15 -26.23 -15.85
N LEU A 52 2.10 -25.14 -16.64
CA LEU A 52 2.69 -23.85 -16.28
C LEU A 52 2.05 -23.28 -14.99
N ILE A 53 0.72 -23.32 -14.88
CA ILE A 53 0.01 -22.79 -13.71
C ILE A 53 0.30 -23.64 -12.48
N PHE A 54 0.18 -24.96 -12.58
CA PHE A 54 0.37 -25.84 -11.42
C PHE A 54 1.83 -25.93 -10.95
N SER A 55 2.82 -25.61 -11.81
CA SER A 55 4.23 -25.56 -11.41
C SER A 55 4.51 -24.48 -10.34
N MET A 56 3.71 -23.42 -10.29
CA MET A 56 3.84 -22.33 -9.32
C MET A 56 3.17 -22.65 -7.97
N LEU A 57 2.26 -23.62 -7.91
CA LEU A 57 1.38 -23.86 -6.78
C LEU A 57 1.89 -24.97 -5.87
N ASN A 58 1.86 -24.72 -4.56
CA ASN A 58 2.06 -25.77 -3.57
C ASN A 58 0.81 -26.67 -3.43
N ASN A 59 0.94 -27.77 -2.68
CA ASN A 59 -0.14 -28.74 -2.55
C ASN A 59 -1.42 -28.19 -1.90
N THR A 60 -1.30 -27.26 -0.96
CA THR A 60 -2.46 -26.61 -0.31
C THR A 60 -3.17 -25.69 -1.28
N GLN A 61 -2.41 -24.88 -2.02
CA GLN A 61 -2.93 -23.96 -3.04
C GLN A 61 -3.64 -24.71 -4.17
N ARG A 62 -3.10 -25.86 -4.61
CA ARG A 62 -3.75 -26.72 -5.60
C ARG A 62 -5.10 -27.22 -5.12
N LYS A 63 -5.17 -27.73 -3.89
CA LYS A 63 -6.43 -28.21 -3.30
C LYS A 63 -7.46 -27.08 -3.18
N THR A 64 -7.03 -25.90 -2.76
CA THR A 64 -7.92 -24.72 -2.69
C THR A 64 -8.46 -24.40 -4.09
N LEU A 65 -7.59 -24.30 -5.10
CA LEU A 65 -7.99 -24.01 -6.48
C LEU A 65 -9.00 -25.04 -7.03
N GLU A 66 -8.79 -26.32 -6.74
CA GLU A 66 -9.71 -27.40 -7.17
C GLU A 66 -11.09 -27.27 -6.51
N GLN A 67 -11.16 -26.79 -5.25
CA GLN A 67 -12.39 -26.62 -4.49
C GLN A 67 -13.15 -25.34 -4.84
N THR A 68 -12.42 -24.23 -4.99
CA THR A 68 -13.02 -22.89 -5.12
C THR A 68 -13.05 -22.38 -6.56
N TRP A 69 -12.25 -22.97 -7.47
CA TRP A 69 -12.01 -22.57 -8.86
C TRP A 69 -11.32 -21.22 -9.03
N GLU A 70 -10.92 -20.61 -7.96
CA GLU A 70 -10.21 -19.33 -7.91
C GLU A 70 -9.14 -19.40 -6.83
N LEU A 71 -8.01 -18.74 -7.07
CA LEU A 71 -6.91 -18.67 -6.11
C LEU A 71 -6.14 -17.37 -6.31
N ASP A 72 -6.00 -16.60 -5.24
CA ASP A 72 -4.99 -15.55 -5.13
C ASP A 72 -3.80 -16.07 -4.30
N CYS A 73 -2.59 -15.92 -4.82
CA CYS A 73 -1.37 -16.28 -4.12
C CYS A 73 -0.20 -15.40 -4.56
N ALA A 74 0.96 -15.59 -3.94
CA ALA A 74 2.19 -14.99 -4.38
C ALA A 74 3.16 -16.05 -4.90
N TYR A 75 4.00 -15.69 -5.86
CA TYR A 75 5.08 -16.52 -6.36
C TYR A 75 6.37 -15.71 -6.47
N GLY A 76 7.45 -16.20 -5.88
CA GLY A 76 8.75 -15.55 -5.90
C GLY A 76 9.72 -16.26 -6.85
N LEU A 77 10.17 -15.60 -7.91
CA LEU A 77 11.24 -16.08 -8.75
C LEU A 77 12.57 -15.53 -8.24
N LYS A 78 13.37 -16.42 -7.63
CA LYS A 78 14.62 -16.05 -6.94
C LYS A 78 15.56 -15.26 -7.86
N GLY A 79 15.95 -14.06 -7.42
CA GLY A 79 16.87 -13.20 -8.18
C GLY A 79 16.24 -12.41 -9.32
N VAL A 80 14.94 -12.57 -9.59
CA VAL A 80 14.24 -11.89 -10.68
C VAL A 80 13.17 -10.95 -10.13
N ALA A 81 12.06 -11.48 -9.62
CA ALA A 81 10.96 -10.69 -9.10
C ALA A 81 10.01 -11.56 -8.25
N ARG A 82 9.11 -10.89 -7.53
CA ARG A 82 7.93 -11.49 -6.92
C ARG A 82 6.70 -11.17 -7.77
N PHE A 83 5.74 -12.08 -7.79
CA PHE A 83 4.50 -11.94 -8.55
C PHE A 83 3.29 -12.15 -7.64
N ARG A 84 2.28 -11.31 -7.78
CA ARG A 84 0.93 -11.63 -7.34
C ARG A 84 0.28 -12.45 -8.43
N VAL A 85 -0.22 -13.62 -8.08
CA VAL A 85 -0.78 -14.60 -9.01
C VAL A 85 -2.26 -14.78 -8.70
N ASN A 86 -3.12 -14.50 -9.66
CA ASN A 86 -4.53 -14.86 -9.63
C ASN A 86 -4.76 -15.98 -10.64
N VAL A 87 -5.20 -17.14 -10.16
CA VAL A 87 -5.59 -18.29 -10.99
C VAL A 87 -7.11 -18.43 -10.93
N TYR A 88 -7.74 -18.66 -12.06
CA TYR A 88 -9.19 -18.79 -12.14
C TYR A 88 -9.59 -19.78 -13.25
N ARG A 89 -10.83 -20.25 -13.17
CA ARG A 89 -11.39 -21.14 -14.18
C ARG A 89 -12.17 -20.34 -15.23
N GLN A 90 -11.90 -20.62 -16.53
CA GLN A 90 -12.64 -20.04 -17.64
C GLN A 90 -12.86 -21.07 -18.76
N LYS A 91 -14.08 -21.14 -19.34
CA LYS A 91 -14.44 -22.09 -20.43
C LYS A 91 -14.00 -23.54 -20.17
N GLY A 92 -14.06 -23.98 -18.92
CA GLY A 92 -13.71 -25.35 -18.53
C GLY A 92 -12.22 -25.59 -18.23
N SER A 93 -11.30 -24.68 -18.59
CA SER A 93 -9.86 -24.76 -18.30
C SER A 93 -9.40 -23.70 -17.32
N TYR A 94 -8.16 -23.83 -16.80
CA TYR A 94 -7.57 -22.82 -15.94
C TYR A 94 -6.89 -21.70 -16.76
N ALA A 95 -6.90 -20.51 -16.21
CA ALA A 95 -6.18 -19.36 -16.68
C ALA A 95 -5.49 -18.65 -15.50
N ALA A 96 -4.46 -17.85 -15.78
CA ALA A 96 -3.78 -17.10 -14.72
C ALA A 96 -3.40 -15.70 -15.21
N CYS A 97 -3.44 -14.75 -14.26
CA CYS A 97 -2.87 -13.43 -14.40
C CYS A 97 -1.80 -13.25 -13.31
N LEU A 98 -0.57 -12.97 -13.72
CA LEU A 98 0.56 -12.76 -12.83
C LEU A 98 1.00 -11.31 -12.94
N ARG A 99 0.90 -10.55 -11.85
CA ARG A 99 1.39 -9.18 -11.79
C ARG A 99 2.78 -9.14 -11.20
N ALA A 100 3.74 -8.59 -11.94
CA ALA A 100 5.08 -8.36 -11.44
C ALA A 100 5.04 -7.30 -10.34
N LEU A 101 5.59 -7.62 -9.16
CA LEU A 101 5.78 -6.71 -8.05
C LEU A 101 7.15 -6.06 -8.18
N GLY A 102 7.30 -4.83 -7.66
CA GLY A 102 8.54 -4.09 -7.78
C GLY A 102 9.74 -4.86 -7.22
N SER A 103 10.83 -4.90 -7.98
CA SER A 103 12.05 -5.63 -7.60
C SER A 103 12.91 -4.90 -6.57
N SER A 104 12.71 -3.61 -6.38
CA SER A 104 13.44 -2.76 -5.44
C SER A 104 12.50 -1.78 -4.74
N ILE A 105 12.78 -1.53 -3.47
CA ILE A 105 12.09 -0.50 -2.69
C ILE A 105 12.65 0.85 -3.12
N PRO A 106 11.83 1.82 -3.59
CA PRO A 106 12.30 3.16 -3.87
C PRO A 106 12.72 3.85 -2.58
N SER A 107 13.81 4.62 -2.61
CA SER A 107 14.23 5.39 -1.44
C SER A 107 13.26 6.55 -1.14
N ILE A 108 13.33 7.07 0.09
CA ILE A 108 12.54 8.24 0.51
C ILE A 108 12.82 9.46 -0.37
N GLU A 109 14.08 9.63 -0.85
CA GLU A 109 14.47 10.70 -1.76
C GLU A 109 13.88 10.50 -3.15
N THR A 110 13.91 9.27 -3.67
CA THR A 110 13.32 8.93 -4.99
C THR A 110 11.82 9.22 -5.02
N LEU A 111 11.13 8.98 -3.90
CA LEU A 111 9.70 9.26 -3.76
C LEU A 111 9.43 10.73 -3.43
N ASN A 112 10.46 11.53 -3.14
CA ASN A 112 10.36 12.92 -2.68
C ASN A 112 9.38 13.04 -1.49
N LEU A 113 9.54 12.17 -0.47
CA LEU A 113 8.67 12.20 0.70
C LEU A 113 8.93 13.49 1.50
N PRO A 114 7.87 14.21 1.93
CA PRO A 114 8.02 15.38 2.78
C PRO A 114 8.79 15.04 4.08
N PRO A 115 9.67 15.91 4.57
CA PRO A 115 10.48 15.66 5.77
C PRO A 115 9.65 15.21 6.98
N VAL A 116 8.50 15.83 7.20
CA VAL A 116 7.59 15.49 8.32
C VAL A 116 7.06 14.07 8.23
N VAL A 117 6.90 13.51 7.01
CA VAL A 117 6.49 12.11 6.81
C VAL A 117 7.63 11.18 7.24
N VAL A 118 8.87 11.51 6.85
CA VAL A 118 10.06 10.75 7.23
C VAL A 118 10.32 10.83 8.73
N GLU A 119 10.11 11.99 9.36
CA GLU A 119 10.28 12.18 10.80
C GLU A 119 9.38 11.27 11.64
N THR A 120 8.23 10.84 11.11
CA THR A 120 7.37 9.88 11.84
C THR A 120 8.05 8.52 12.02
N SER A 121 8.98 8.14 11.17
CA SER A 121 9.76 6.90 11.28
C SER A 121 10.74 6.91 12.46
N ALA A 122 11.08 8.09 13.00
CA ALA A 122 11.92 8.26 14.16
C ALA A 122 11.14 8.20 15.50
N ARG A 123 9.80 8.14 15.45
CA ARG A 123 8.99 8.04 16.67
C ARG A 123 9.23 6.71 17.36
N PRO A 124 9.30 6.69 18.71
CA PRO A 124 9.47 5.44 19.45
C PRO A 124 8.20 4.61 19.48
N ARG A 125 7.03 5.23 19.38
CA ARG A 125 5.71 4.58 19.44
C ARG A 125 4.63 5.47 18.84
N GLY A 126 3.48 4.87 18.62
CA GLY A 126 2.26 5.53 18.15
C GLY A 126 1.75 4.97 16.85
N LEU A 127 0.62 5.46 16.37
CA LEU A 127 -0.05 4.98 15.16
C LEU A 127 0.13 5.97 14.01
N VAL A 128 0.71 5.52 12.91
CA VAL A 128 0.85 6.26 11.66
C VAL A 128 0.00 5.61 10.59
N LEU A 129 -0.90 6.36 9.98
CA LEU A 129 -1.83 5.86 8.97
C LEU A 129 -1.49 6.41 7.60
N VAL A 130 -1.30 5.52 6.62
CA VAL A 130 -1.15 5.88 5.21
C VAL A 130 -2.41 5.44 4.47
N THR A 131 -3.15 6.41 3.93
CA THR A 131 -4.48 6.15 3.36
C THR A 131 -4.61 6.62 1.93
N GLY A 132 -5.68 6.24 1.26
CA GLY A 132 -5.95 6.57 -0.13
C GLY A 132 -6.54 5.41 -0.92
N PRO A 133 -7.07 5.66 -2.12
CA PRO A 133 -7.65 4.62 -2.95
C PRO A 133 -6.64 3.54 -3.37
N THR A 134 -7.12 2.44 -3.93
CA THR A 134 -6.25 1.42 -4.51
C THR A 134 -5.37 2.03 -5.59
N GLY A 135 -4.07 1.70 -5.58
CA GLY A 135 -3.10 2.25 -6.54
C GLY A 135 -2.63 3.68 -6.23
N SER A 136 -2.92 4.23 -5.04
CA SER A 136 -2.41 5.55 -4.61
C SER A 136 -0.96 5.53 -4.11
N GLY A 137 -0.30 4.37 -4.07
CA GLY A 137 1.10 4.22 -3.67
C GLY A 137 1.33 4.00 -2.17
N LYS A 138 0.30 3.64 -1.39
CA LYS A 138 0.40 3.39 0.07
C LYS A 138 1.52 2.41 0.41
N THR A 139 1.50 1.23 -0.21
CA THR A 139 2.50 0.18 0.01
C THR A 139 3.91 0.66 -0.30
N THR A 140 4.08 1.42 -1.39
CA THR A 140 5.38 1.98 -1.79
C THR A 140 5.91 3.00 -0.77
N THR A 141 5.04 3.90 -0.28
CA THR A 141 5.39 4.88 0.76
C THR A 141 5.79 4.18 2.06
N LEU A 142 5.00 3.20 2.49
CA LEU A 142 5.30 2.42 3.71
C LEU A 142 6.57 1.60 3.54
N ALA A 143 6.77 1.00 2.36
CA ALA A 143 8.00 0.26 2.08
C ALA A 143 9.23 1.15 2.21
N ALA A 144 9.21 2.35 1.65
CA ALA A 144 10.31 3.31 1.76
C ALA A 144 10.58 3.75 3.22
N LEU A 145 9.52 3.98 4.01
CA LEU A 145 9.65 4.34 5.43
C LEU A 145 10.23 3.19 6.27
N LEU A 146 9.75 1.96 6.06
CA LEU A 146 10.26 0.79 6.78
C LEU A 146 11.70 0.45 6.36
N ASP A 147 12.02 0.61 5.08
CA ASP A 147 13.39 0.40 4.61
C ASP A 147 14.34 1.47 5.17
N HIS A 148 13.88 2.72 5.29
CA HIS A 148 14.61 3.77 5.99
C HIS A 148 14.86 3.41 7.47
N ILE A 149 13.86 2.92 8.19
CA ILE A 149 14.03 2.41 9.56
C ILE A 149 15.06 1.28 9.59
N ASN A 150 14.93 0.30 8.70
CA ASN A 150 15.80 -0.86 8.58
C ASN A 150 17.28 -0.47 8.41
N HIS A 151 17.58 0.61 7.68
CA HIS A 151 18.94 1.09 7.45
C HIS A 151 19.46 2.05 8.53
N THR A 152 18.58 2.69 9.31
CA THR A 152 18.97 3.74 10.26
C THR A 152 18.83 3.37 11.71
N ARG A 153 17.99 2.39 12.07
CA ARG A 153 17.68 1.99 13.44
C ARG A 153 18.02 0.51 13.65
N SER A 154 18.23 0.11 14.91
CA SER A 154 18.45 -1.29 15.30
C SER A 154 17.21 -1.80 16.02
N GLU A 155 16.20 -2.16 15.27
CA GLU A 155 14.84 -2.47 15.72
C GLU A 155 14.39 -3.84 15.21
N HIS A 156 13.35 -4.41 15.82
CA HIS A 156 12.62 -5.53 15.26
C HIS A 156 11.39 -5.01 14.51
N ILE A 157 11.41 -5.12 13.19
CA ILE A 157 10.33 -4.74 12.29
C ILE A 157 9.51 -5.98 11.94
N LEU A 158 8.22 -5.97 12.24
CA LEU A 158 7.31 -7.05 11.88
C LEU A 158 6.22 -6.54 10.95
N THR A 159 6.03 -7.21 9.80
CA THR A 159 4.96 -6.87 8.86
C THR A 159 3.92 -7.97 8.75
N ILE A 160 2.67 -7.57 8.54
CA ILE A 160 1.53 -8.46 8.26
C ILE A 160 0.87 -7.94 6.99
N GLU A 161 0.92 -8.70 5.90
CA GLU A 161 0.60 -8.22 4.56
C GLU A 161 -0.30 -9.20 3.77
N ASP A 162 -1.00 -8.69 2.75
CA ASP A 162 -1.88 -9.48 1.88
C ASP A 162 -1.89 -8.96 0.42
N PRO A 163 -0.98 -9.46 -0.43
CA PRO A 163 0.25 -10.21 -0.14
C PRO A 163 1.44 -9.31 0.22
N ILE A 164 2.61 -9.91 0.51
CA ILE A 164 3.88 -9.19 0.59
C ILE A 164 4.25 -8.68 -0.80
N GLU A 165 4.30 -7.34 -0.96
CA GLU A 165 4.67 -6.70 -2.24
C GLU A 165 6.17 -6.45 -2.35
N PHE A 166 6.83 -6.02 -1.27
CA PHE A 166 8.27 -5.77 -1.21
C PHE A 166 8.94 -6.69 -0.19
N VAL A 167 10.06 -7.29 -0.57
CA VAL A 167 10.84 -8.15 0.33
C VAL A 167 12.00 -7.34 0.89
N TYR A 168 12.04 -7.21 2.21
CA TYR A 168 13.14 -6.55 2.90
C TYR A 168 14.30 -7.52 3.15
N ARG A 169 15.50 -6.98 3.09
CA ARG A 169 16.69 -7.63 3.65
C ARG A 169 17.01 -6.95 4.98
N SER A 170 17.08 -7.72 6.05
CA SER A 170 17.56 -7.19 7.34
C SER A 170 18.94 -6.57 7.16
N ASP A 171 19.11 -5.34 7.65
CA ASP A 171 20.38 -4.61 7.68
C ASP A 171 20.71 -4.27 9.13
N ARG A 172 20.44 -3.07 9.60
CA ARG A 172 20.57 -2.70 11.02
C ARG A 172 19.43 -3.23 11.86
N SER A 173 18.25 -3.35 11.28
CA SER A 173 17.07 -3.94 11.92
C SER A 173 16.87 -5.39 11.50
N MET A 174 16.20 -6.16 12.36
CA MET A 174 15.68 -7.47 12.02
C MET A 174 14.29 -7.32 11.42
N VAL A 175 14.05 -7.86 10.22
CA VAL A 175 12.76 -7.75 9.54
C VAL A 175 12.10 -9.11 9.39
N HIS A 176 10.92 -9.27 9.97
CA HIS A 176 10.06 -10.43 9.78
C HIS A 176 8.79 -10.03 9.05
N GLN A 177 8.49 -10.72 7.94
CA GLN A 177 7.32 -10.47 7.11
C GLN A 177 6.39 -11.68 7.15
N ARG A 178 5.12 -11.47 7.44
CA ARG A 178 4.11 -12.53 7.53
C ARG A 178 2.99 -12.26 6.52
N GLN A 179 2.76 -13.20 5.62
CA GLN A 179 1.73 -13.10 4.59
C GLN A 179 0.45 -13.79 5.04
N LEU A 180 -0.69 -13.13 4.79
CA LEU A 180 -2.02 -13.71 4.99
C LEU A 180 -2.18 -14.96 4.12
N ASN A 181 -2.81 -16.00 4.69
CA ASN A 181 -3.05 -17.31 4.07
C ASN A 181 -1.80 -18.17 3.78
N GLU A 182 -0.59 -17.65 4.04
CA GLU A 182 0.67 -18.43 3.98
C GLU A 182 1.27 -18.59 5.36
N ASP A 183 1.54 -17.48 6.07
CA ASP A 183 2.22 -17.46 7.37
C ASP A 183 1.23 -17.21 8.52
N THR A 184 0.07 -16.71 8.23
CA THR A 184 -1.02 -16.45 9.20
C THR A 184 -2.39 -16.60 8.57
N ARG A 185 -3.41 -16.86 9.39
CA ARG A 185 -4.79 -17.05 8.93
C ARG A 185 -5.65 -15.79 8.99
N SER A 186 -5.22 -14.78 9.75
CA SER A 186 -5.91 -13.47 9.82
C SER A 186 -4.96 -12.38 10.31
N PHE A 187 -5.24 -11.14 9.95
CA PHE A 187 -4.51 -9.97 10.46
C PHE A 187 -4.59 -9.88 11.99
N ALA A 188 -5.78 -10.07 12.56
CA ALA A 188 -5.99 -10.00 14.00
C ALA A 188 -5.18 -11.08 14.76
N ASN A 189 -5.15 -12.32 14.27
CA ASN A 189 -4.35 -13.39 14.89
C ASN A 189 -2.86 -13.11 14.81
N ALA A 190 -2.38 -12.64 13.65
CA ALA A 190 -0.98 -12.27 13.48
C ALA A 190 -0.59 -11.13 14.41
N LEU A 191 -1.40 -10.07 14.47
CA LEU A 191 -1.12 -8.91 15.31
C LEU A 191 -1.18 -9.24 16.82
N ARG A 192 -2.11 -10.12 17.22
CA ARG A 192 -2.15 -10.62 18.61
C ARG A 192 -0.90 -11.45 18.97
N ALA A 193 -0.38 -12.24 18.04
CA ALA A 193 0.86 -12.98 18.22
C ALA A 193 2.06 -12.03 18.24
N ALA A 194 2.09 -11.06 17.33
CA ALA A 194 3.16 -10.06 17.20
C ALA A 194 3.49 -9.36 18.53
N LEU A 195 2.49 -9.02 19.33
CA LEU A 195 2.69 -8.41 20.66
C LEU A 195 3.49 -9.27 21.66
N ARG A 196 3.83 -10.52 21.31
CA ARG A 196 4.67 -11.43 22.10
C ARG A 196 5.95 -11.80 21.38
N GLU A 197 6.20 -11.21 20.22
CA GLU A 197 7.36 -11.47 19.37
C GLU A 197 8.43 -10.39 19.52
N ASP A 198 8.28 -9.51 20.54
CA ASP A 198 9.18 -8.40 20.86
C ASP A 198 9.45 -7.44 19.67
N PRO A 199 8.40 -6.95 18.97
CA PRO A 199 8.58 -5.99 17.89
C PRO A 199 8.68 -4.57 18.42
N ASP A 200 9.50 -3.74 17.80
CA ASP A 200 9.52 -2.28 18.00
C ASP A 200 8.61 -1.58 16.99
N VAL A 201 8.61 -2.08 15.75
CA VAL A 201 7.86 -1.52 14.63
C VAL A 201 6.96 -2.58 14.03
N ILE A 202 5.67 -2.25 13.85
CA ILE A 202 4.69 -3.17 13.27
C ILE A 202 4.04 -2.52 12.04
N LEU A 203 4.02 -3.21 10.90
CA LEU A 203 3.19 -2.85 9.76
C LEU A 203 1.96 -3.76 9.70
N VAL A 204 0.78 -3.14 9.71
CA VAL A 204 -0.50 -3.79 9.40
C VAL A 204 -0.92 -3.37 7.99
N GLY A 205 -0.73 -4.26 7.03
CA GLY A 205 -0.89 -3.96 5.60
C GLY A 205 -2.27 -3.40 5.25
N GLU A 206 -3.32 -3.87 5.92
CA GLU A 206 -4.66 -3.30 5.81
C GLU A 206 -5.49 -3.51 7.09
N MET A 207 -6.19 -2.45 7.52
CA MET A 207 -7.08 -2.47 8.69
C MET A 207 -8.55 -2.39 8.23
N ARG A 208 -9.19 -3.56 8.05
CA ARG A 208 -10.57 -3.66 7.54
C ARG A 208 -11.62 -3.89 8.62
N ASP A 209 -11.25 -4.61 9.66
CA ASP A 209 -12.17 -5.11 10.69
C ASP A 209 -11.88 -4.49 12.06
N LEU A 210 -12.90 -4.53 12.92
CA LEU A 210 -12.87 -3.98 14.27
C LEU A 210 -11.71 -4.53 15.09
N GLU A 211 -11.50 -5.85 15.04
CA GLU A 211 -10.52 -6.52 15.89
C GLU A 211 -9.09 -6.11 15.52
N THR A 212 -8.77 -6.05 14.23
CA THR A 212 -7.48 -5.59 13.73
C THR A 212 -7.23 -4.13 14.11
N ILE A 213 -8.23 -3.25 13.97
CA ILE A 213 -8.13 -1.83 14.35
C ILE A 213 -7.90 -1.68 15.85
N GLN A 214 -8.65 -2.40 16.68
CA GLN A 214 -8.50 -2.35 18.14
C GLN A 214 -7.10 -2.80 18.58
N LEU A 215 -6.60 -3.89 18.01
CA LEU A 215 -5.25 -4.39 18.32
C LEU A 215 -4.16 -3.43 17.87
N ALA A 216 -4.31 -2.77 16.70
CA ALA A 216 -3.35 -1.76 16.22
C ALA A 216 -3.30 -0.52 17.14
N ILE A 217 -4.47 -0.02 17.58
CA ILE A 217 -4.54 1.07 18.55
C ILE A 217 -3.86 0.66 19.87
N SER A 218 -4.18 -0.54 20.38
CA SER A 218 -3.61 -1.06 21.62
C SER A 218 -2.09 -1.22 21.54
N ALA A 219 -1.57 -1.75 20.42
CA ALA A 219 -0.14 -1.86 20.19
C ALA A 219 0.56 -0.49 20.21
N ALA A 220 -0.04 0.52 19.57
CA ALA A 220 0.48 1.88 19.56
C ALA A 220 0.46 2.53 20.95
N GLU A 221 -0.54 2.25 21.77
CA GLU A 221 -0.63 2.72 23.17
C GLU A 221 0.42 2.05 24.07
N THR A 222 0.70 0.76 23.82
CA THR A 222 1.56 -0.05 24.70
C THR A 222 3.04 0.03 24.37
N GLY A 223 3.45 0.86 23.40
CA GLY A 223 4.87 1.17 23.19
C GLY A 223 5.42 0.92 21.80
N HIS A 224 4.63 0.38 20.88
CA HIS A 224 5.07 0.05 19.52
C HIS A 224 4.82 1.20 18.52
N LEU A 225 5.70 1.35 17.55
CA LEU A 225 5.43 2.19 16.38
C LEU A 225 4.65 1.36 15.35
N VAL A 226 3.38 1.71 15.15
CA VAL A 226 2.47 0.96 14.28
C VAL A 226 2.18 1.76 13.02
N PHE A 227 2.45 1.18 11.88
CA PHE A 227 2.02 1.67 10.58
C PHE A 227 0.82 0.86 10.10
N GLY A 228 -0.17 1.56 9.53
CA GLY A 228 -1.35 0.88 9.00
C GLY A 228 -1.92 1.56 7.76
N THR A 229 -2.74 0.83 6.98
CA THR A 229 -3.41 1.40 5.81
C THR A 229 -4.94 1.30 5.91
N LEU A 230 -5.60 2.30 5.31
CA LEU A 230 -7.03 2.31 5.02
C LEU A 230 -7.27 2.85 3.59
N HIS A 231 -8.50 2.69 3.09
CA HIS A 231 -8.90 3.16 1.75
C HIS A 231 -9.62 4.51 1.76
N THR A 232 -9.55 5.24 2.84
CA THR A 232 -10.13 6.58 2.98
C THR A 232 -9.31 7.62 2.22
N SER A 233 -9.94 8.71 1.78
CA SER A 233 -9.33 9.74 0.93
C SER A 233 -8.96 11.03 1.69
N SER A 234 -9.24 11.12 2.98
CA SER A 234 -8.85 12.25 3.83
C SER A 234 -8.59 11.82 5.28
N ALA A 235 -7.85 12.63 6.04
CA ALA A 235 -7.59 12.40 7.44
C ALA A 235 -8.87 12.38 8.29
N ALA A 236 -9.81 13.27 8.01
CA ALA A 236 -11.11 13.30 8.69
C ALA A 236 -11.88 11.99 8.48
N GLN A 237 -12.03 11.54 7.23
CA GLN A 237 -12.66 10.26 6.91
C GLN A 237 -11.92 9.07 7.53
N THR A 238 -10.61 9.17 7.67
CA THR A 238 -9.79 8.12 8.30
C THR A 238 -10.15 7.98 9.76
N VAL A 239 -10.20 9.10 10.50
CA VAL A 239 -10.59 9.12 11.92
C VAL A 239 -12.00 8.58 12.08
N ASP A 240 -12.96 9.04 11.27
CA ASP A 240 -14.34 8.55 11.31
C ASP A 240 -14.40 7.05 11.06
N ARG A 241 -13.72 6.55 10.02
CA ARG A 241 -13.68 5.12 9.68
C ARG A 241 -13.09 4.28 10.81
N MET A 242 -12.04 4.76 11.48
CA MET A 242 -11.43 4.06 12.62
C MET A 242 -12.39 3.93 13.80
N VAL A 243 -13.29 4.90 13.98
CA VAL A 243 -14.26 4.91 15.09
C VAL A 243 -15.55 4.17 14.73
N ASP A 244 -16.05 4.35 13.50
CA ASP A 244 -17.38 3.87 13.09
C ASP A 244 -17.49 2.35 12.94
N VAL A 245 -16.37 1.64 12.88
CA VAL A 245 -16.38 0.16 12.90
C VAL A 245 -16.79 -0.39 14.27
N PHE A 246 -16.72 0.43 15.33
CA PHE A 246 -17.06 0.03 16.70
C PHE A 246 -18.54 0.30 17.01
N PRO A 247 -19.15 -0.55 17.86
CA PRO A 247 -20.49 -0.29 18.38
C PRO A 247 -20.59 1.08 19.05
N PRO A 248 -21.73 1.77 18.97
CA PRO A 248 -21.87 3.13 19.50
C PRO A 248 -21.42 3.31 20.96
N GLY A 249 -21.66 2.31 21.82
CA GLY A 249 -21.23 2.34 23.23
C GLY A 249 -19.72 2.33 23.46
N GLN A 250 -18.92 1.95 22.46
CA GLN A 250 -17.46 1.88 22.53
C GLN A 250 -16.79 3.07 21.85
N GLN A 251 -17.47 3.78 20.98
CA GLN A 251 -16.89 4.84 20.14
C GLN A 251 -16.22 5.96 20.95
N THR A 252 -16.82 6.37 22.08
CA THR A 252 -16.23 7.41 22.94
C THR A 252 -14.86 6.97 23.49
N GLN A 253 -14.75 5.73 23.93
CA GLN A 253 -13.49 5.17 24.42
C GLN A 253 -12.45 5.09 23.31
N ILE A 254 -12.84 4.62 22.13
CA ILE A 254 -11.95 4.54 20.95
C ILE A 254 -11.45 5.92 20.55
N ARG A 255 -12.31 6.96 20.55
CA ARG A 255 -11.87 8.35 20.28
C ARG A 255 -10.79 8.80 21.27
N VAL A 256 -10.94 8.48 22.54
CA VAL A 256 -9.93 8.80 23.57
C VAL A 256 -8.60 8.09 23.26
N GLN A 257 -8.64 6.79 23.04
CA GLN A 257 -7.46 5.99 22.74
C GLN A 257 -6.78 6.46 21.43
N LEU A 258 -7.55 6.65 20.35
CA LEU A 258 -7.04 7.14 19.08
C LEU A 258 -6.43 8.53 19.21
N SER A 259 -7.08 9.44 19.98
CA SER A 259 -6.55 10.79 20.21
C SER A 259 -5.18 10.81 20.90
N GLY A 260 -4.88 9.78 21.68
CA GLY A 260 -3.61 9.65 22.42
C GLY A 260 -2.53 8.86 21.68
N SER A 261 -2.94 7.88 20.86
CA SER A 261 -2.02 7.00 20.15
C SER A 261 -1.70 7.44 18.72
N LEU A 262 -2.59 8.16 18.04
CA LEU A 262 -2.37 8.64 16.68
C LEU A 262 -1.20 9.62 16.63
N VAL A 263 -0.28 9.42 15.69
CA VAL A 263 0.84 10.31 15.39
C VAL A 263 0.53 11.15 14.16
N ALA A 264 0.12 10.50 13.07
CA ALA A 264 -0.14 11.15 11.79
C ALA A 264 -1.11 10.37 10.92
N VAL A 265 -1.75 11.08 9.99
CA VAL A 265 -2.49 10.49 8.85
C VAL A 265 -1.97 11.13 7.57
N PHE A 266 -1.55 10.30 6.64
CA PHE A 266 -1.09 10.66 5.31
C PHE A 266 -2.08 10.13 4.28
N SER A 267 -2.94 10.99 3.76
CA SER A 267 -3.92 10.61 2.73
C SER A 267 -3.39 10.99 1.36
N GLN A 268 -3.17 9.99 0.49
CA GLN A 268 -2.42 10.20 -0.74
C GLN A 268 -3.15 9.77 -2.00
N THR A 269 -2.85 10.45 -3.09
CA THR A 269 -3.25 10.09 -4.45
C THR A 269 -2.07 10.21 -5.41
N LEU A 270 -2.07 9.43 -6.49
CA LEU A 270 -1.09 9.54 -7.56
C LEU A 270 -1.70 10.33 -8.72
N CYS A 271 -0.95 11.36 -9.16
CA CYS A 271 -1.25 12.20 -10.29
C CYS A 271 -0.34 11.84 -11.48
N LYS A 272 -0.87 11.91 -12.69
CA LYS A 272 -0.09 11.70 -13.91
C LYS A 272 0.87 12.89 -14.12
N ARG A 273 2.15 12.62 -14.29
CA ARG A 273 3.12 13.67 -14.68
C ARG A 273 2.87 14.14 -16.10
N GLU A 274 3.05 15.43 -16.32
CA GLU A 274 2.87 16.03 -17.64
C GLU A 274 4.06 15.70 -18.57
N ASN A 275 5.28 15.88 -18.10
CA ASN A 275 6.50 15.64 -18.86
C ASN A 275 7.53 14.90 -17.99
N PRO A 276 7.39 13.58 -17.77
CA PRO A 276 8.32 12.85 -16.92
C PRO A 276 9.71 12.81 -17.60
N GLN A 277 10.75 13.20 -16.85
CA GLN A 277 12.13 13.10 -17.30
C GLN A 277 12.58 11.62 -17.34
N PRO A 278 13.58 11.28 -18.17
CA PRO A 278 14.15 9.93 -18.15
C PRO A 278 14.57 9.51 -16.74
N GLY A 279 14.13 8.35 -16.30
CA GLY A 279 14.38 7.83 -14.94
C GLY A 279 13.38 8.29 -13.87
N GLN A 280 12.46 9.19 -14.16
CA GLN A 280 11.38 9.57 -13.26
C GLN A 280 10.16 8.65 -13.43
N PHE A 281 9.46 8.40 -12.33
CA PHE A 281 8.15 7.75 -12.41
C PHE A 281 7.17 8.59 -13.24
N GLY A 282 6.35 7.95 -14.06
CA GLY A 282 5.28 8.60 -14.85
C GLY A 282 4.16 9.19 -14.01
N ARG A 283 4.21 9.00 -12.69
CA ARG A 283 3.26 9.54 -11.70
C ARG A 283 4.00 10.22 -10.57
N VAL A 284 3.34 11.20 -9.93
CA VAL A 284 3.82 11.89 -8.74
C VAL A 284 2.73 11.86 -7.66
N MET A 285 3.14 11.83 -6.41
CA MET A 285 2.23 11.76 -5.28
C MET A 285 1.80 13.16 -4.85
N ALA A 286 0.49 13.35 -4.66
CA ALA A 286 -0.08 14.43 -3.85
C ALA A 286 -0.58 13.85 -2.53
N GLN A 287 -0.33 14.54 -1.42
CA GLN A 287 -0.56 14.00 -0.09
C GLN A 287 -1.18 15.07 0.82
N GLU A 288 -2.34 14.76 1.43
CA GLU A 288 -2.81 15.46 2.62
C GLU A 288 -2.04 14.94 3.83
N ILE A 289 -1.51 15.84 4.65
CA ILE A 289 -0.68 15.52 5.82
C ILE A 289 -1.34 16.10 7.06
N MET A 290 -1.78 15.24 7.96
CA MET A 290 -2.25 15.60 9.30
C MET A 290 -1.28 15.05 10.35
N ILE A 291 -0.74 15.94 11.17
CA ILE A 291 0.07 15.60 12.36
C ILE A 291 -0.79 15.79 13.60
N ASN A 292 -0.87 14.78 14.45
CA ASN A 292 -1.65 14.88 15.67
C ASN A 292 -0.97 15.81 16.68
N ASN A 293 -1.60 16.94 16.92
CA ASN A 293 -1.23 17.91 17.95
C ASN A 293 -2.36 18.00 18.99
N PRO A 294 -2.19 18.74 20.11
CA PRO A 294 -3.22 18.87 21.14
C PRO A 294 -4.58 19.34 20.62
N ALA A 295 -4.62 20.23 19.61
CA ALA A 295 -5.88 20.71 19.01
C ALA A 295 -6.58 19.60 18.25
N ILE A 296 -5.85 18.89 17.39
CA ILE A 296 -6.37 17.73 16.62
C ILE A 296 -6.81 16.62 17.58
N ALA A 297 -5.99 16.28 18.58
CA ALA A 297 -6.34 15.27 19.57
C ALA A 297 -7.66 15.61 20.29
N ASN A 298 -7.88 16.89 20.62
CA ASN A 298 -9.12 17.34 21.23
C ASN A 298 -10.33 17.19 20.29
N LEU A 299 -10.19 17.57 19.02
CA LEU A 299 -11.24 17.41 18.00
C LEU A 299 -11.62 15.94 17.80
N ILE A 300 -10.63 15.04 17.76
CA ILE A 300 -10.86 13.57 17.67
C ILE A 300 -11.65 13.09 18.89
N ARG A 301 -11.23 13.50 20.10
CA ARG A 301 -11.87 13.10 21.37
C ARG A 301 -13.32 13.56 21.43
N GLU A 302 -13.60 14.78 20.98
CA GLU A 302 -14.94 15.37 20.97
C GLU A 302 -15.80 14.92 19.78
N GLY A 303 -15.26 14.15 18.82
CA GLY A 303 -15.97 13.74 17.62
C GLY A 303 -16.23 14.86 16.62
N LYS A 304 -15.44 15.93 16.66
CA LYS A 304 -15.56 17.11 15.78
C LYS A 304 -14.66 16.98 14.55
N THR A 305 -14.69 15.84 13.89
CA THR A 305 -13.79 15.48 12.78
C THR A 305 -13.94 16.41 11.56
N ALA A 306 -15.12 17.02 11.35
CA ALA A 306 -15.32 18.01 10.31
C ALA A 306 -14.42 19.26 10.43
N GLN A 307 -13.92 19.55 11.65
CA GLN A 307 -13.03 20.69 11.92
C GLN A 307 -11.54 20.36 11.69
N LEU A 308 -11.19 19.08 11.51
CA LEU A 308 -9.79 18.64 11.26
C LEU A 308 -9.20 19.32 10.03
N TYR A 309 -9.98 19.46 8.97
CA TYR A 309 -9.52 20.12 7.74
C TYR A 309 -9.00 21.55 8.00
N SER A 310 -9.70 22.34 8.78
CA SER A 310 -9.27 23.71 9.12
C SER A 310 -7.98 23.71 9.94
N GLN A 311 -7.80 22.72 10.82
CA GLN A 311 -6.55 22.57 11.58
C GLN A 311 -5.38 22.15 10.67
N ILE A 312 -5.61 21.27 9.70
CA ILE A 312 -4.60 20.90 8.71
C ILE A 312 -4.20 22.13 7.87
N GLN A 313 -5.18 22.93 7.44
CA GLN A 313 -4.97 24.11 6.60
C GLN A 313 -4.09 25.17 7.31
N THR A 314 -4.25 25.33 8.62
CA THR A 314 -3.50 26.30 9.42
C THR A 314 -2.22 25.73 10.05
N GLY A 315 -1.98 24.43 9.93
CA GLY A 315 -0.87 23.72 10.57
C GLY A 315 0.42 23.62 9.73
N GLY A 316 0.63 24.54 8.80
CA GLY A 316 1.81 24.54 7.92
C GLY A 316 3.15 24.54 8.65
N ASP A 317 3.25 25.22 9.78
CA ASP A 317 4.47 25.26 10.63
C ASP A 317 4.85 23.89 11.21
N LEU A 318 3.90 22.96 11.29
CA LEU A 318 4.10 21.56 11.69
C LEU A 318 4.26 20.61 10.50
N GLY A 319 4.40 21.15 9.29
CA GLY A 319 4.48 20.36 8.07
C GLY A 319 3.14 19.78 7.59
N MET A 320 2.02 20.21 8.19
CA MET A 320 0.69 19.80 7.71
C MET A 320 0.35 20.51 6.39
N GLN A 321 -0.37 19.82 5.53
CA GLN A 321 -0.89 20.39 4.28
C GLN A 321 -2.18 19.70 3.86
N THR A 322 -3.08 20.46 3.22
CA THR A 322 -4.27 19.91 2.58
C THR A 322 -3.91 19.26 1.24
N LEU A 323 -4.76 18.37 0.74
CA LEU A 323 -4.59 17.77 -0.58
C LEU A 323 -4.55 18.86 -1.67
N GLU A 324 -5.41 19.87 -1.56
CA GLU A 324 -5.48 20.99 -2.51
C GLU A 324 -4.18 21.80 -2.55
N ARG A 325 -3.54 22.03 -1.39
CA ARG A 325 -2.24 22.69 -1.33
C ARG A 325 -1.14 21.85 -2.02
N ALA A 326 -1.12 20.54 -1.76
CA ALA A 326 -0.19 19.62 -2.42
C ALA A 326 -0.37 19.62 -3.94
N LEU A 327 -1.62 19.57 -4.41
CA LEU A 327 -1.95 19.62 -5.84
C LEU A 327 -1.55 20.96 -6.46
N ALA A 328 -1.83 22.10 -5.78
CA ALA A 328 -1.46 23.41 -6.26
C ALA A 328 0.06 23.57 -6.41
N ASN A 329 0.84 23.07 -5.44
CA ASN A 329 2.30 23.07 -5.52
C ASN A 329 2.79 22.28 -6.75
N LEU A 330 2.26 21.08 -7.00
CA LEU A 330 2.63 20.26 -8.16
C LEU A 330 2.27 20.92 -9.50
N VAL A 331 1.19 21.69 -9.56
CA VAL A 331 0.85 22.50 -10.76
C VAL A 331 1.84 23.64 -10.93
N GLN A 332 2.16 24.36 -9.86
CA GLN A 332 3.12 25.50 -9.88
C GLN A 332 4.53 25.03 -10.26
N GLU A 333 4.93 23.84 -9.85
CA GLU A 333 6.18 23.18 -10.24
C GLU A 333 6.18 22.66 -11.69
N GLY A 334 5.03 22.70 -12.38
CA GLY A 334 4.86 22.11 -13.73
C GLY A 334 4.93 20.58 -13.76
N ALA A 335 4.79 19.94 -12.60
CA ALA A 335 4.85 18.49 -12.50
C ALA A 335 3.57 17.81 -13.02
N ILE A 336 2.41 18.46 -12.85
CA ILE A 336 1.09 17.99 -13.32
C ILE A 336 0.32 19.14 -13.96
N SER A 337 -0.62 18.83 -14.85
CA SER A 337 -1.53 19.83 -15.41
C SER A 337 -2.59 20.27 -14.39
N GLN A 338 -3.15 21.46 -14.58
CA GLN A 338 -4.28 21.94 -13.80
C GLN A 338 -5.50 21.00 -13.93
N ALA A 339 -5.73 20.44 -15.12
CA ALA A 339 -6.81 19.49 -15.36
C ALA A 339 -6.66 18.21 -14.52
N GLU A 340 -5.42 17.66 -14.43
CA GLU A 340 -5.14 16.52 -13.57
C GLU A 340 -5.35 16.85 -12.09
N ALA A 341 -4.87 18.02 -11.64
CA ALA A 341 -5.08 18.47 -10.26
C ALA A 341 -6.57 18.63 -9.92
N MET A 342 -7.36 19.26 -10.79
CA MET A 342 -8.80 19.41 -10.59
C MET A 342 -9.54 18.07 -10.54
N ALA A 343 -9.13 17.09 -11.34
CA ALA A 343 -9.71 15.74 -11.32
C ALA A 343 -9.40 14.96 -10.03
N LYS A 344 -8.35 15.33 -9.29
CA LYS A 344 -7.90 14.70 -8.04
C LYS A 344 -8.33 15.46 -6.78
N ALA A 345 -8.72 16.71 -6.90
CA ALA A 345 -9.08 17.58 -5.78
C ALA A 345 -10.33 17.08 -5.05
N GLY A 346 -10.25 17.00 -3.73
CA GLY A 346 -11.40 16.77 -2.87
C GLY A 346 -12.30 18.00 -2.73
N LYS A 347 -11.69 19.20 -2.85
CA LYS A 347 -12.37 20.51 -2.79
C LYS A 347 -11.94 21.39 -3.98
N PRO A 348 -12.52 21.17 -5.19
CA PRO A 348 -12.09 21.88 -6.39
C PRO A 348 -12.12 23.41 -6.28
N GLY A 349 -13.13 23.98 -5.59
CA GLY A 349 -13.22 25.44 -5.41
C GLY A 349 -12.10 26.01 -4.52
N GLU A 350 -11.50 25.23 -3.64
CA GLU A 350 -10.33 25.66 -2.86
C GLU A 350 -9.05 25.56 -3.71
N LEU A 351 -8.90 24.49 -4.48
CA LEU A 351 -7.79 24.36 -5.41
C LEU A 351 -7.78 25.53 -6.41
N ASP A 352 -8.94 25.90 -6.95
CA ASP A 352 -9.06 27.00 -7.89
C ASP A 352 -8.57 28.34 -7.29
N ARG A 353 -8.96 28.63 -6.03
CA ARG A 353 -8.44 29.82 -5.31
C ARG A 353 -6.92 29.76 -5.12
N LEU A 354 -6.35 28.60 -4.82
CA LEU A 354 -4.91 28.43 -4.63
C LEU A 354 -4.12 28.59 -5.94
N LEU A 355 -4.75 28.33 -7.07
CA LEU A 355 -4.17 28.51 -8.42
C LEU A 355 -4.39 29.92 -8.99
N GLY A 356 -5.05 30.83 -8.26
CA GLY A 356 -5.28 32.21 -8.67
C GLY A 356 -6.58 32.44 -9.44
N GLY A 357 -7.52 31.50 -9.38
CA GLY A 357 -8.89 31.69 -9.82
C GLY A 357 -9.61 32.69 -8.92
N SER A 358 -10.26 33.65 -9.52
CA SER A 358 -11.06 34.71 -8.86
C SER A 358 -12.48 34.24 -8.54
#